data_654bc2391d210d55a13bfba3bd4188c9
#
_entry.id   654bc2391d210d55a13bfba3bd4188c9
#
_cell.length_a   1.000
_cell.length_b   1.000
_cell.length_c   1.000
_cell.angle_alpha   90.00
_cell.angle_beta   90.00
_cell.angle_gamma   90.00
#
_symmetry.space_group_name_H-M   'P 1'
#
loop_
_entity.id
_entity.type
_entity.pdbx_description
1 polymer ?
#
loop_
_entity_poly.entity_id
_entity_poly.type
_entity_poly.pdbx_seq_one_letter_code
_entity_poly.pdbx_strand_id
1 'polypeptide(L)'
;MIKLYIVFTLFAYLAVIGYMDILRHIVARSYWEGLRVVPIVMAAEIMFGVYFNLSFWYKLTDRTIWGAWFSLLGCVVLIAIDVLFIPRYSYMACAWAGFAAYGVCMVTSYFFGQKYYPINYPLRDIAFYVVLAVALFAAMTWGNAHLGTWSSLGVNTLLLGLYLAVVVWKDFRGIIRRRKAA
;
A
#
# COMPACT_ATOMS: atom_id res chain seq x y z
N MET A 1 -8.24 -13.76 2.67
CA MET A 1 -8.17 -12.90 1.46
C MET A 1 -7.32 -11.64 1.68
N ILE A 2 -7.52 -10.85 2.74
CA ILE A 2 -6.80 -9.58 2.98
C ILE A 2 -5.26 -9.73 3.02
N LYS A 3 -4.73 -10.79 3.64
CA LYS A 3 -3.29 -11.07 3.69
C LYS A 3 -2.69 -11.23 2.29
N LEU A 4 -3.33 -12.01 1.43
CA LEU A 4 -2.86 -12.27 0.07
C LEU A 4 -2.91 -11.00 -0.78
N TYR A 5 -3.96 -10.19 -0.61
CA TYR A 5 -4.06 -8.88 -1.24
C TYR A 5 -2.88 -7.98 -0.85
N ILE A 6 -2.59 -7.83 0.45
CA ILE A 6 -1.52 -6.97 0.94
C ILE A 6 -0.15 -7.45 0.43
N VAL A 7 0.13 -8.74 0.48
CA VAL A 7 1.40 -9.31 -0.01
C VAL A 7 1.59 -9.02 -1.50
N PHE A 8 0.54 -9.23 -2.31
CA PHE A 8 0.60 -9.01 -3.74
C PHE A 8 0.76 -7.52 -4.09
N THR A 9 0.00 -6.64 -3.44
CA THR A 9 0.07 -5.20 -3.71
C THR A 9 1.38 -4.57 -3.23
N LEU A 10 1.94 -5.03 -2.10
CA LEU A 10 3.28 -4.63 -1.65
C LEU A 10 4.37 -5.09 -2.61
N PHE A 11 4.25 -6.30 -3.18
CA PHE A 11 5.16 -6.75 -4.21
C PHE A 11 5.10 -5.86 -5.46
N ALA A 12 3.89 -5.57 -5.95
CA ALA A 12 3.70 -4.67 -7.09
C ALA A 12 4.24 -3.27 -6.81
N TYR A 13 4.04 -2.75 -5.60
CA TYR A 13 4.58 -1.48 -5.14
C TYR A 13 6.12 -1.45 -5.23
N LEU A 14 6.79 -2.45 -4.66
CA LEU A 14 8.26 -2.57 -4.70
C LEU A 14 8.77 -2.75 -6.14
N ALA A 15 8.06 -3.52 -6.97
CA ALA A 15 8.42 -3.71 -8.37
C ALA A 15 8.39 -2.38 -9.13
N VAL A 16 7.31 -1.61 -9.03
CA VAL A 16 7.21 -0.31 -9.72
C VAL A 16 8.31 0.64 -9.25
N ILE A 17 8.58 0.72 -7.96
CA ILE A 17 9.63 1.60 -7.41
C ILE A 17 11.02 1.13 -7.82
N GLY A 18 11.28 -0.17 -7.76
CA GLY A 18 12.57 -0.73 -8.14
C GLY A 18 12.91 -0.53 -9.63
N TYR A 19 11.89 -0.49 -10.47
CA TYR A 19 12.05 -0.27 -11.91
C TYR A 19 11.65 1.14 -12.36
N MET A 20 11.57 2.11 -11.45
CA MET A 20 11.21 3.51 -11.75
C MET A 20 12.11 4.13 -12.82
N ASP A 21 13.40 3.79 -12.84
CA ASP A 21 14.34 4.29 -13.82
C ASP A 21 14.01 3.81 -15.24
N ILE A 22 13.52 2.58 -15.39
CA ILE A 22 13.03 2.06 -16.67
C ILE A 22 11.73 2.76 -17.06
N LEU A 23 10.78 2.90 -16.13
CA LEU A 23 9.51 3.59 -16.37
C LEU A 23 9.74 5.05 -16.81
N ARG A 24 10.75 5.71 -16.26
CA ARG A 24 11.14 7.06 -16.65
C ARG A 24 11.49 7.18 -18.13
N HIS A 25 12.03 6.14 -18.75
CA HIS A 25 12.36 6.15 -20.19
C HIS A 25 11.13 6.02 -21.09
N ILE A 26 10.05 5.44 -20.57
CA ILE A 26 8.77 5.29 -21.30
C ILE A 26 7.94 6.57 -21.21
N VAL A 27 8.09 7.32 -20.12
CA VAL A 27 7.33 8.54 -19.85
C VAL A 27 8.03 9.74 -20.51
N ALA A 28 7.25 10.59 -21.17
CA ALA A 28 7.79 11.82 -21.77
C ALA A 28 8.47 12.72 -20.74
N ARG A 29 9.54 13.39 -21.12
CA ARG A 29 10.37 14.20 -20.21
C ARG A 29 9.60 15.28 -19.44
N SER A 30 8.54 15.82 -20.02
CA SER A 30 7.67 16.82 -19.37
C SER A 30 6.93 16.29 -18.14
N TYR A 31 6.79 14.96 -17.99
CA TYR A 31 6.09 14.34 -16.85
C TYR A 31 7.02 13.74 -15.78
N TRP A 32 8.34 13.91 -15.92
CA TRP A 32 9.30 13.32 -14.98
C TRP A 32 9.16 13.83 -13.55
N GLU A 33 8.78 15.10 -13.39
CA GLU A 33 8.50 15.64 -12.06
C GLU A 33 7.31 14.93 -11.39
N GLY A 34 6.31 14.54 -12.16
CA GLY A 34 5.15 13.79 -11.69
C GLY A 34 5.49 12.39 -11.19
N LEU A 35 6.61 11.78 -11.61
CA LEU A 35 7.01 10.46 -11.11
C LEU A 35 7.32 10.45 -9.60
N ARG A 36 7.62 11.60 -9.00
CA ARG A 36 7.83 11.75 -7.55
C ARG A 36 6.58 11.44 -6.73
N VAL A 37 5.41 11.58 -7.35
CA VAL A 37 4.11 11.33 -6.70
C VAL A 37 3.77 9.83 -6.65
N VAL A 38 4.32 9.05 -7.59
CA VAL A 38 4.00 7.64 -7.78
C VAL A 38 4.09 6.81 -6.47
N PRO A 39 5.16 6.90 -5.67
CA PRO A 39 5.23 6.13 -4.42
C PRO A 39 4.10 6.46 -3.45
N ILE A 40 3.72 7.73 -3.34
CA ILE A 40 2.68 8.21 -2.42
C ILE A 40 1.31 7.73 -2.90
N VAL A 41 1.01 7.90 -4.19
CA VAL A 41 -0.27 7.47 -4.77
C VAL A 41 -0.43 5.96 -4.70
N MET A 42 0.60 5.20 -5.03
CA MET A 42 0.55 3.74 -4.90
C MET A 42 0.32 3.27 -3.46
N ALA A 43 0.94 3.93 -2.48
CA ALA A 43 0.68 3.64 -1.07
C ALA A 43 -0.77 3.98 -0.68
N ALA A 44 -1.33 5.09 -1.20
CA ALA A 44 -2.72 5.45 -1.02
C ALA A 44 -3.66 4.39 -1.62
N GLU A 45 -3.38 3.89 -2.81
CA GLU A 45 -4.17 2.83 -3.47
C GLU A 45 -4.12 1.50 -2.71
N ILE A 46 -2.99 1.16 -2.09
CA ILE A 46 -2.91 -0.01 -1.19
C ILE A 46 -3.86 0.17 0.00
N MET A 47 -3.87 1.35 0.63
CA MET A 47 -4.79 1.65 1.74
C MET A 47 -6.25 1.60 1.29
N PHE A 48 -6.57 2.13 0.11
CA PHE A 48 -7.90 2.05 -0.47
C PHE A 48 -8.34 0.60 -0.70
N GLY A 49 -7.48 -0.24 -1.24
CA GLY A 49 -7.79 -1.64 -1.44
C GLY A 49 -7.93 -2.43 -0.13
N VAL A 50 -7.17 -2.08 0.92
CA VAL A 50 -7.38 -2.62 2.28
C VAL A 50 -8.74 -2.16 2.81
N TYR A 51 -9.11 -0.88 2.68
CA TYR A 51 -10.43 -0.36 3.02
C TYR A 51 -11.53 -1.13 2.28
N PHE A 52 -11.37 -1.40 0.99
CA PHE A 52 -12.31 -2.19 0.21
C PHE A 52 -12.46 -3.63 0.74
N ASN A 53 -11.36 -4.27 1.14
CA ASN A 53 -11.40 -5.58 1.79
C ASN A 53 -12.07 -5.53 3.18
N LEU A 54 -11.89 -4.45 3.92
CA LEU A 54 -12.59 -4.25 5.20
C LEU A 54 -14.09 -3.99 5.00
N SER A 55 -14.53 -3.52 3.83
CA SER A 55 -15.93 -3.19 3.55
C SER A 55 -16.89 -4.39 3.57
N PHE A 56 -16.37 -5.62 3.54
CA PHE A 56 -17.20 -6.82 3.52
C PHE A 56 -18.10 -6.94 4.75
N TRP A 57 -17.69 -6.47 5.93
CA TRP A 57 -18.50 -6.60 7.13
C TRP A 57 -19.86 -5.90 7.04
N TYR A 58 -19.91 -4.65 6.56
CA TYR A 58 -21.15 -3.92 6.44
C TYR A 58 -22.00 -4.36 5.22
N LYS A 59 -21.39 -4.98 4.22
CA LYS A 59 -22.10 -5.62 3.10
C LYS A 59 -22.76 -6.92 3.55
N LEU A 60 -22.09 -7.73 4.39
CA LEU A 60 -22.62 -8.99 4.91
C LEU A 60 -23.70 -8.78 5.99
N THR A 61 -23.71 -7.62 6.64
CA THR A 61 -24.69 -7.29 7.69
C THR A 61 -25.83 -6.40 7.20
N ASP A 62 -25.95 -6.21 5.88
CA ASP A 62 -26.93 -5.29 5.22
C ASP A 62 -26.92 -3.85 5.76
N ARG A 63 -25.77 -3.42 6.30
CA ARG A 63 -25.56 -2.07 6.84
C ARG A 63 -24.72 -1.21 5.89
N THR A 64 -25.07 -1.21 4.61
CA THR A 64 -24.30 -0.53 3.54
C THR A 64 -24.18 0.97 3.72
N ILE A 65 -25.08 1.59 4.50
CA ILE A 65 -25.04 3.02 4.83
C ILE A 65 -23.69 3.43 5.51
N TRP A 66 -23.04 2.52 6.24
CA TRP A 66 -21.72 2.78 6.82
C TRP A 66 -20.65 3.03 5.76
N GLY A 67 -20.75 2.35 4.61
CA GLY A 67 -19.87 2.61 3.47
C GLY A 67 -20.00 4.04 2.93
N ALA A 68 -21.22 4.56 2.86
CA ALA A 68 -21.48 5.95 2.45
C ALA A 68 -20.86 6.95 3.46
N TRP A 69 -21.03 6.72 4.76
CA TRP A 69 -20.45 7.57 5.79
C TRP A 69 -18.93 7.58 5.77
N PHE A 70 -18.28 6.43 5.62
CA PHE A 70 -16.81 6.38 5.52
C PHE A 70 -16.29 7.06 4.27
N SER A 71 -16.98 6.89 3.13
CA SER A 71 -16.62 7.56 1.88
C SER A 71 -16.82 9.07 1.98
N LEU A 72 -17.91 9.53 2.61
CA LEU A 72 -18.15 10.94 2.86
C LEU A 72 -17.06 11.56 3.75
N LEU A 73 -16.67 10.86 4.81
CA LEU A 73 -15.58 11.29 5.70
C LEU A 73 -14.26 11.43 4.92
N GLY A 74 -13.92 10.43 4.10
CA GLY A 74 -12.74 10.49 3.23
C GLY A 74 -12.79 11.64 2.24
N CYS A 75 -13.95 11.91 1.65
CA CYS A 75 -14.16 13.02 0.73
C CYS A 75 -13.94 14.38 1.44
N VAL A 76 -14.48 14.56 2.64
CA VAL A 76 -14.27 15.78 3.43
C VAL A 76 -12.79 15.99 3.75
N VAL A 77 -12.08 14.94 4.17
CA VAL A 77 -10.63 15.01 4.45
C VAL A 77 -9.84 15.38 3.19
N LEU A 78 -10.17 14.75 2.06
CA LEU A 78 -9.52 15.01 0.77
C LEU A 78 -9.70 16.47 0.37
N ILE A 79 -10.94 16.96 0.34
CA ILE A 79 -11.25 18.35 -0.06
C ILE A 79 -10.59 19.33 0.90
N ALA A 80 -10.63 19.09 2.21
CA ALA A 80 -10.02 19.98 3.19
C ALA A 80 -8.50 20.11 2.97
N ILE A 81 -7.80 19.00 2.75
CA ILE A 81 -6.35 19.03 2.48
C ILE A 81 -6.07 19.70 1.14
N ASP A 82 -6.84 19.39 0.09
CA ASP A 82 -6.64 19.98 -1.22
C ASP A 82 -6.82 21.50 -1.21
N VAL A 83 -7.90 22.00 -0.62
CA VAL A 83 -8.18 23.44 -0.53
C VAL A 83 -7.08 24.18 0.25
N LEU A 84 -6.55 23.58 1.33
CA LEU A 84 -5.55 24.21 2.18
C LEU A 84 -4.14 24.15 1.59
N PHE A 85 -3.79 23.05 0.89
CA PHE A 85 -2.38 22.79 0.53
C PHE A 85 -2.08 22.88 -0.96
N ILE A 86 -3.07 22.76 -1.87
CA ILE A 86 -2.83 22.93 -3.32
C ILE A 86 -2.16 24.28 -3.64
N PRO A 87 -2.57 25.42 -3.06
CA PRO A 87 -1.95 26.70 -3.39
C PRO A 87 -0.45 26.77 -3.10
N ARG A 88 0.05 25.90 -2.19
CA ARG A 88 1.47 25.89 -1.77
C ARG A 88 2.27 24.73 -2.40
N TYR A 89 1.66 23.57 -2.56
CA TYR A 89 2.37 22.32 -2.92
C TYR A 89 1.89 21.73 -4.24
N SER A 90 0.92 22.37 -4.91
CA SER A 90 0.41 21.95 -6.22
C SER A 90 0.01 20.45 -6.24
N TYR A 91 0.44 19.68 -7.24
CA TYR A 91 0.11 18.26 -7.41
C TYR A 91 0.57 17.34 -6.27
N MET A 92 1.60 17.73 -5.52
CA MET A 92 2.08 16.94 -4.38
C MET A 92 1.05 16.94 -3.23
N ALA A 93 0.31 18.05 -3.06
CA ALA A 93 -0.77 18.12 -2.07
C ALA A 93 -1.88 17.11 -2.39
N CYS A 94 -2.27 16.95 -3.65
CA CYS A 94 -3.30 16.00 -4.06
C CYS A 94 -2.90 14.54 -3.73
N ALA A 95 -1.62 14.19 -3.90
CA ALA A 95 -1.15 12.86 -3.54
C ALA A 95 -1.24 12.59 -2.03
N TRP A 96 -0.82 13.55 -1.21
CA TRP A 96 -0.93 13.44 0.24
C TRP A 96 -2.38 13.50 0.73
N ALA A 97 -3.24 14.28 0.07
CA ALA A 97 -4.67 14.32 0.36
C ALA A 97 -5.32 12.95 0.13
N GLY A 98 -5.03 12.31 -1.01
CA GLY A 98 -5.50 10.95 -1.29
C GLY A 98 -4.99 9.93 -0.27
N PHE A 99 -3.70 9.99 0.08
CA PHE A 99 -3.10 9.13 1.10
C PHE A 99 -3.79 9.29 2.48
N ALA A 100 -4.01 10.52 2.91
CA ALA A 100 -4.68 10.80 4.17
C ALA A 100 -6.16 10.37 4.15
N ALA A 101 -6.89 10.66 3.08
CA ALA A 101 -8.30 10.31 2.92
C ALA A 101 -8.52 8.80 2.97
N TYR A 102 -7.75 8.04 2.18
CA TYR A 102 -7.84 6.58 2.18
C TYR A 102 -7.36 5.96 3.49
N GLY A 103 -6.33 6.55 4.12
CA GLY A 103 -5.89 6.16 5.45
C GLY A 103 -6.99 6.32 6.50
N VAL A 104 -7.69 7.46 6.50
CA VAL A 104 -8.82 7.71 7.41
C VAL A 104 -9.97 6.72 7.15
N CYS A 105 -10.34 6.49 5.88
CA CYS A 105 -11.36 5.50 5.53
C CYS A 105 -10.99 4.09 6.02
N MET A 106 -9.74 3.68 5.82
CA MET A 106 -9.24 2.37 6.24
C MET A 106 -9.30 2.22 7.77
N VAL A 107 -8.79 3.21 8.50
CA VAL A 107 -8.72 3.18 9.96
C VAL A 107 -10.12 3.20 10.58
N THR A 108 -11.00 4.08 10.11
CA THR A 108 -12.38 4.16 10.61
C THR A 108 -13.15 2.88 10.31
N SER A 109 -13.06 2.34 9.08
CA SER A 109 -13.71 1.08 8.71
C SER A 109 -13.20 -0.10 9.56
N TYR A 110 -11.91 -0.13 9.90
CA TYR A 110 -11.33 -1.15 10.77
C TYR A 110 -11.90 -1.08 12.20
N PHE A 111 -11.89 0.10 12.83
CA PHE A 111 -12.39 0.25 14.21
C PHE A 111 -13.87 -0.06 14.32
N PHE A 112 -14.69 0.46 13.42
CA PHE A 112 -16.12 0.16 13.39
C PHE A 112 -16.38 -1.31 13.06
N GLY A 113 -15.62 -1.89 12.11
CA GLY A 113 -15.70 -3.30 11.79
C GLY A 113 -15.43 -4.19 13.00
N GLN A 114 -14.38 -3.90 13.77
CA GLN A 114 -14.06 -4.66 15.00
C GLN A 114 -15.13 -4.52 16.08
N LYS A 115 -15.83 -3.38 16.15
CA LYS A 115 -16.90 -3.16 17.13
C LYS A 115 -18.20 -3.90 16.78
N TYR A 116 -18.59 -3.94 15.50
CA TYR A 116 -19.86 -4.50 15.07
C TYR A 116 -19.77 -5.94 14.56
N TYR A 117 -18.62 -6.32 14.02
CA TYR A 117 -18.38 -7.67 13.50
C TYR A 117 -16.90 -8.04 13.71
N PRO A 118 -16.52 -8.52 14.90
CA PRO A 118 -15.13 -8.79 15.25
C PRO A 118 -14.57 -9.92 14.38
N ILE A 119 -13.70 -9.56 13.45
CA ILE A 119 -12.95 -10.50 12.61
C ILE A 119 -11.52 -10.56 13.11
N ASN A 120 -11.01 -11.76 13.35
CA ASN A 120 -9.62 -11.98 13.72
C ASN A 120 -8.70 -11.82 12.50
N TYR A 121 -8.24 -10.60 12.25
CA TYR A 121 -7.23 -10.34 11.21
C TYR A 121 -5.84 -10.75 11.72
N PRO A 122 -5.00 -11.39 10.88
CA PRO A 122 -3.63 -11.72 11.25
C PRO A 122 -2.73 -10.47 11.21
N LEU A 123 -3.00 -9.50 12.08
CA LEU A 123 -2.33 -8.19 12.10
C LEU A 123 -0.80 -8.31 12.26
N ARG A 124 -0.33 -9.31 13.01
CA ARG A 124 1.12 -9.56 13.18
C ARG A 124 1.79 -9.90 11.84
N ASP A 125 1.13 -10.72 11.02
CA ASP A 125 1.66 -11.09 9.71
C ASP A 125 1.63 -9.90 8.76
N ILE A 126 0.52 -9.15 8.78
CA ILE A 126 0.36 -7.93 7.97
C ILE A 126 1.43 -6.90 8.34
N ALA A 127 1.59 -6.60 9.63
CA ALA A 127 2.60 -5.67 10.11
C ALA A 127 4.02 -6.11 9.70
N PHE A 128 4.33 -7.40 9.80
CA PHE A 128 5.62 -7.93 9.36
C PHE A 128 5.89 -7.66 7.88
N TYR A 129 4.90 -7.92 6.98
CA TYR A 129 5.08 -7.67 5.55
C TYR A 129 5.16 -6.19 5.21
N VAL A 130 4.41 -5.34 5.92
CA VAL A 130 4.49 -3.89 5.75
C VAL A 130 5.87 -3.37 6.18
N VAL A 131 6.36 -3.77 7.35
CA VAL A 131 7.69 -3.37 7.83
C VAL A 131 8.79 -3.87 6.88
N LEU A 132 8.69 -5.11 6.41
CA LEU A 132 9.61 -5.65 5.42
C LEU A 132 9.60 -4.83 4.13
N ALA A 133 8.41 -4.49 3.62
CA ALA A 133 8.28 -3.69 2.40
C ALA A 133 8.84 -2.27 2.58
N VAL A 134 8.61 -1.63 3.73
CA VAL A 134 9.18 -0.30 4.03
C VAL A 134 10.71 -0.37 4.14
N ALA A 135 11.27 -1.41 4.76
CA ALA A 135 12.72 -1.60 4.83
C ALA A 135 13.34 -1.81 3.44
N LEU A 136 12.71 -2.64 2.60
CA LEU A 136 13.15 -2.85 1.22
C LEU A 136 13.01 -1.60 0.36
N PHE A 137 11.92 -0.84 0.52
CA PHE A 137 11.74 0.45 -0.12
C PHE A 137 12.87 1.43 0.24
N ALA A 138 13.21 1.53 1.53
CA ALA A 138 14.31 2.38 1.97
C ALA A 138 15.66 1.90 1.40
N ALA A 139 15.91 0.59 1.34
CA ALA A 139 17.11 0.03 0.74
C ALA A 139 17.19 0.29 -0.77
N MET A 140 16.08 0.15 -1.51
CA MET A 140 15.99 0.45 -2.94
C MET A 140 16.24 1.93 -3.23
N THR A 141 15.61 2.82 -2.47
CA THR A 141 15.77 4.28 -2.66
C THR A 141 17.19 4.73 -2.35
N TRP A 142 17.80 4.17 -1.29
CA TRP A 142 19.20 4.43 -0.95
C TRP A 142 20.16 3.88 -2.03
N GLY A 143 19.93 2.67 -2.52
CA GLY A 143 20.69 2.06 -3.60
C GLY A 143 20.62 2.88 -4.89
N ASN A 144 19.42 3.31 -5.29
CA ASN A 144 19.22 4.14 -6.50
C ASN A 144 19.91 5.52 -6.39
N ALA A 145 20.12 6.04 -5.17
CA ALA A 145 20.82 7.31 -4.95
C ALA A 145 22.35 7.20 -5.05
N HIS A 146 22.94 6.01 -4.77
CA HIS A 146 24.39 5.84 -4.64
C HIS A 146 25.01 4.92 -5.69
N LEU A 147 24.22 4.09 -6.36
CA LEU A 147 24.67 3.13 -7.36
C LEU A 147 24.33 3.62 -8.78
N GLY A 148 25.13 3.23 -9.77
CA GLY A 148 24.80 3.49 -11.17
C GLY A 148 23.55 2.70 -11.61
N THR A 149 22.88 3.17 -12.65
CA THR A 149 21.57 2.65 -13.13
C THR A 149 21.55 1.13 -13.32
N TRP A 150 22.57 0.55 -13.90
CA TRP A 150 22.65 -0.91 -14.12
C TRP A 150 22.87 -1.70 -12.82
N SER A 151 23.70 -1.18 -11.93
CA SER A 151 23.95 -1.81 -10.62
C SER A 151 22.74 -1.74 -9.73
N SER A 152 22.00 -0.62 -9.74
CA SER A 152 20.77 -0.44 -8.96
C SER A 152 19.67 -1.38 -9.43
N LEU A 153 19.52 -1.61 -10.73
CA LEU A 153 18.56 -2.59 -11.27
C LEU A 153 18.85 -4.02 -10.80
N GLY A 154 20.13 -4.41 -10.78
CA GLY A 154 20.55 -5.72 -10.25
C GLY A 154 20.21 -5.88 -8.77
N VAL A 155 20.52 -4.88 -7.95
CA VAL A 155 20.20 -4.87 -6.52
C VAL A 155 18.68 -4.88 -6.29
N ASN A 156 17.92 -4.09 -7.03
CA ASN A 156 16.46 -4.04 -6.91
C ASN A 156 15.81 -5.38 -7.27
N THR A 157 16.32 -6.07 -8.30
CA THR A 157 15.88 -7.41 -8.66
C THR A 157 16.17 -8.43 -7.56
N LEU A 158 17.34 -8.37 -6.94
CA LEU A 158 17.70 -9.23 -5.80
C LEU A 158 16.81 -8.96 -4.58
N LEU A 159 16.51 -7.69 -4.28
CA LEU A 159 15.64 -7.32 -3.17
C LEU A 159 14.18 -7.76 -3.42
N LEU A 160 13.69 -7.69 -4.64
CA LEU A 160 12.39 -8.25 -5.01
C LEU A 160 12.36 -9.77 -4.88
N GLY A 161 13.43 -10.45 -5.33
CA GLY A 161 13.60 -11.90 -5.14
C GLY A 161 13.62 -12.28 -3.66
N LEU A 162 14.30 -11.50 -2.83
CA LEU A 162 14.32 -11.67 -1.37
C LEU A 162 12.92 -11.52 -0.76
N TYR A 163 12.15 -10.51 -1.18
CA TYR A 163 10.77 -10.35 -0.74
C TYR A 163 9.94 -11.59 -1.05
N LEU A 164 9.96 -12.08 -2.29
CA LEU A 164 9.25 -13.28 -2.70
C LEU A 164 9.71 -14.51 -1.93
N ALA A 165 11.01 -14.69 -1.74
CA ALA A 165 11.57 -15.81 -0.99
C ALA A 165 11.08 -15.82 0.47
N VAL A 166 11.05 -14.66 1.13
CA VAL A 166 10.54 -14.52 2.51
C VAL A 166 9.04 -14.83 2.58
N VAL A 167 8.26 -14.34 1.62
CA VAL A 167 6.80 -14.59 1.52
C VAL A 167 6.55 -16.10 1.36
N VAL A 168 7.17 -16.72 0.37
CA VAL A 168 7.00 -18.15 0.08
C VAL A 168 7.43 -19.00 1.28
N TRP A 169 8.59 -18.71 1.87
CA TRP A 169 9.10 -19.45 3.01
C TRP A 169 8.19 -19.37 4.24
N LYS A 170 7.68 -18.17 4.55
CA LYS A 170 6.78 -17.96 5.69
C LYS A 170 5.42 -18.64 5.46
N ASP A 171 4.87 -18.54 4.26
CA ASP A 171 3.57 -19.15 3.95
C ASP A 171 3.68 -20.68 3.85
N PHE A 172 4.76 -21.19 3.28
CA PHE A 172 5.02 -22.63 3.24
C PHE A 172 5.14 -23.24 4.64
N ARG A 173 5.89 -22.58 5.53
CA ARG A 173 5.95 -22.98 6.96
C ARG A 173 4.58 -22.91 7.64
N GLY A 174 3.74 -21.93 7.32
CA GLY A 174 2.38 -21.81 7.83
C GLY A 174 1.48 -23.00 7.41
N ILE A 175 1.60 -23.44 6.17
CA ILE A 175 0.86 -24.60 5.63
C ILE A 175 1.29 -25.91 6.28
N ILE A 176 2.61 -26.11 6.44
CA ILE A 176 3.15 -27.32 7.10
C ILE A 176 2.72 -27.39 8.57
N ARG A 177 2.73 -26.26 9.29
CA ARG A 177 2.24 -26.22 10.68
C ARG A 177 0.77 -26.59 10.81
N ARG A 178 -0.08 -26.11 9.89
CA ARG A 178 -1.50 -26.44 9.88
C ARG A 178 -1.77 -27.90 9.57
N ARG A 179 -0.99 -28.52 8.67
CA ARG A 179 -1.07 -29.96 8.37
C ARG A 179 -0.63 -30.88 9.53
N LYS A 180 0.26 -30.39 10.39
CA LYS A 180 0.72 -31.15 11.58
C LYS A 180 -0.22 -31.01 12.78
N ALA A 181 -1.15 -30.04 12.74
CA ALA A 181 -2.12 -29.79 13.82
C ALA A 181 -3.53 -30.30 13.51
N ALA A 182 -3.76 -30.82 12.29
CA ALA A 182 -4.97 -31.51 11.86
C ALA A 182 -4.72 -33.03 11.81
#